data_0fbe2ffd7e9b62e062dead15500ba405
#
_entry.id   0fbe2ffd7e9b62e062dead15500ba405
#
_cell.length_a   1.000
_cell.length_b   1.000
_cell.length_c   1.000
_cell.angle_alpha   90.00
_cell.angle_beta   90.00
_cell.angle_gamma   90.00
#
_symmetry.space_group_name_H-M   'P 1'
#
loop_
_entity.id
_entity.type
_entity.pdbx_description
1 polymer ?
#
loop_
_entity_poly.entity_id
_entity_poly.type
_entity_poly.pdbx_seq_one_letter_code
_entity_poly.pdbx_strand_id
1 'polypeptide(L)'
;MRSAKVVSRGCSGPLQRAIVDFAADQPFALARAKLREHYGFEIGESTIQRVTLGHAGNMFEAGKISLDFPEAPGRHKDIVAETDGGMIPIVEPDARQKDKRKGKTLSWREARISLAHAKGSRTPIYAGAIEGGVETAGRQLLGCAVRAGFGADSRVHAVGDGAAWIVGQVEAQFGPQGGYLIDFYHVCEYLSAAAKAIAPDAAAKEAWMEAQKEALKTGHLEKTLQALARHLEPPQLDDDQAPVRTCHRYLSGRKSQLDYRDALARDLPIGSGEIESAHRYIAQKRLKLPGAWWRVERADAMLALRVTRINGDWDAYWSKRGQNSSPANQNRPSLSQKSAA
;
A
#
# COMPACT_ATOMS: atom_id res chain seq x y z
N MET A 1 -20.17 27.84 24.11
CA MET A 1 -19.81 27.49 22.75
C MET A 1 -18.35 27.91 22.49
N ARG A 2 -17.42 26.99 22.22
CA ARG A 2 -16.05 27.35 21.79
C ARG A 2 -16.13 27.89 20.37
N SER A 3 -15.73 29.14 20.16
CA SER A 3 -15.69 29.78 18.85
C SER A 3 -14.88 28.91 17.87
N ALA A 4 -15.47 28.53 16.74
CA ALA A 4 -14.80 27.76 15.71
C ALA A 4 -13.64 28.60 15.14
N LYS A 5 -12.41 28.11 15.27
CA LYS A 5 -11.23 28.81 14.73
C LYS A 5 -11.28 28.79 13.21
N VAL A 6 -11.43 29.97 12.60
CA VAL A 6 -11.38 30.13 11.15
C VAL A 6 -9.92 30.06 10.70
N VAL A 7 -9.60 29.11 9.87
CA VAL A 7 -8.26 28.92 9.30
C VAL A 7 -8.41 28.84 7.79
N SER A 8 -7.56 29.58 7.06
CA SER A 8 -7.49 29.54 5.60
C SER A 8 -8.84 29.73 4.85
N ARG A 9 -9.11 30.94 4.41
CA ARG A 9 -10.27 31.31 3.57
C ARG A 9 -11.65 30.93 4.14
N GLY A 10 -11.85 31.11 5.42
CA GLY A 10 -13.16 31.00 6.06
C GLY A 10 -13.60 29.59 6.48
N CYS A 11 -12.81 28.54 6.27
CA CYS A 11 -13.11 27.19 6.78
C CYS A 11 -12.53 27.00 8.18
N SER A 12 -13.40 26.74 9.17
CA SER A 12 -12.96 26.36 10.53
C SER A 12 -12.24 25.00 10.54
N GLY A 13 -11.41 24.73 11.57
CA GLY A 13 -10.74 23.44 11.72
C GLY A 13 -11.70 22.23 11.67
N PRO A 14 -12.81 22.23 12.45
CA PRO A 14 -13.80 21.16 12.36
C PRO A 14 -14.41 20.98 10.97
N LEU A 15 -14.70 22.09 10.27
CA LEU A 15 -15.22 22.01 8.89
C LEU A 15 -14.17 21.44 7.92
N GLN A 16 -12.91 21.85 8.03
CA GLN A 16 -11.83 21.25 7.22
C GLN A 16 -11.72 19.75 7.49
N ARG A 17 -11.81 19.32 8.74
CA ARG A 17 -11.79 17.90 9.11
C ARG A 17 -12.95 17.13 8.44
N ALA A 18 -14.17 17.65 8.48
CA ALA A 18 -15.31 17.02 7.82
C ALA A 18 -15.15 16.97 6.28
N ILE A 19 -14.66 18.05 5.68
CA ILE A 19 -14.36 18.09 4.23
C ILE A 19 -13.37 17.00 3.86
N VAL A 20 -12.25 16.91 4.58
CA VAL A 20 -11.19 15.94 4.28
C VAL A 20 -11.65 14.51 4.54
N ASP A 21 -12.48 14.31 5.57
CA ASP A 21 -13.03 13.00 5.91
C ASP A 21 -13.87 12.42 4.77
N PHE A 22 -14.87 13.16 4.27
CA PHE A 22 -15.67 12.69 3.14
C PHE A 22 -14.85 12.56 1.85
N ALA A 23 -13.95 13.51 1.56
CA ALA A 23 -13.19 13.52 0.32
C ALA A 23 -12.04 12.50 0.28
N ALA A 24 -11.65 11.93 1.42
CA ALA A 24 -10.68 10.85 1.50
C ALA A 24 -11.17 9.58 0.80
N ASP A 25 -12.47 9.29 0.89
CA ASP A 25 -13.07 8.04 0.39
C ASP A 25 -13.90 8.22 -0.88
N GLN A 26 -14.31 9.44 -1.20
CA GLN A 26 -15.29 9.74 -2.24
C GLN A 26 -14.78 10.77 -3.26
N PRO A 27 -15.30 10.78 -4.49
CA PRO A 27 -15.12 11.90 -5.42
C PRO A 27 -15.51 13.23 -4.78
N PHE A 28 -14.84 14.33 -5.16
CA PHE A 28 -15.09 15.65 -4.58
C PHE A 28 -16.53 16.13 -4.75
N ALA A 29 -17.15 15.80 -5.89
CA ALA A 29 -18.57 16.09 -6.13
C ALA A 29 -19.49 15.36 -5.15
N LEU A 30 -19.20 14.08 -4.84
CA LEU A 30 -19.98 13.31 -3.89
C LEU A 30 -19.72 13.77 -2.46
N ALA A 31 -18.48 14.14 -2.11
CA ALA A 31 -18.16 14.74 -0.82
C ALA A 31 -18.94 16.06 -0.61
N ARG A 32 -19.10 16.88 -1.67
CA ARG A 32 -19.97 18.05 -1.65
C ARG A 32 -21.42 17.70 -1.30
N ALA A 33 -21.97 16.70 -1.99
CA ALA A 33 -23.35 16.26 -1.75
C ALA A 33 -23.53 15.77 -0.30
N LYS A 34 -22.56 15.02 0.24
CA LYS A 34 -22.58 14.53 1.63
C LYS A 34 -22.48 15.67 2.65
N LEU A 35 -21.65 16.66 2.44
CA LEU A 35 -21.56 17.82 3.33
C LEU A 35 -22.88 18.62 3.36
N ARG A 36 -23.54 18.75 2.23
CA ARG A 36 -24.87 19.38 2.17
C ARG A 36 -25.90 18.53 2.92
N GLU A 37 -25.94 17.24 2.66
CA GLU A 37 -26.91 16.31 3.28
C GLU A 37 -26.79 16.26 4.81
N HIS A 38 -25.57 16.12 5.33
CA HIS A 38 -25.34 15.88 6.75
C HIS A 38 -25.21 17.16 7.57
N TYR A 39 -24.78 18.27 6.98
CA TYR A 39 -24.45 19.50 7.71
C TYR A 39 -25.14 20.75 7.16
N GLY A 40 -25.84 20.64 6.04
CA GLY A 40 -26.47 21.80 5.37
C GLY A 40 -25.47 22.77 4.76
N PHE A 41 -24.20 22.40 4.58
CA PHE A 41 -23.18 23.31 4.04
C PHE A 41 -23.11 23.27 2.50
N GLU A 42 -23.27 24.45 1.89
CA GLU A 42 -23.02 24.64 0.46
C GLU A 42 -21.56 25.06 0.23
N ILE A 43 -20.73 24.12 -0.16
CA ILE A 43 -19.30 24.32 -0.40
C ILE A 43 -18.96 23.93 -1.84
N GLY A 44 -18.28 24.84 -2.56
CA GLY A 44 -17.87 24.57 -3.94
C GLY A 44 -16.86 23.41 -4.02
N GLU A 45 -16.98 22.56 -5.04
CA GLU A 45 -16.12 21.39 -5.26
C GLU A 45 -14.62 21.74 -5.29
N SER A 46 -14.26 22.87 -5.93
CA SER A 46 -12.89 23.38 -5.97
C SER A 46 -12.34 23.71 -4.58
N THR A 47 -13.20 24.17 -3.65
CA THR A 47 -12.80 24.40 -2.25
C THR A 47 -12.58 23.10 -1.53
N ILE A 48 -13.47 22.10 -1.70
CA ILE A 48 -13.31 20.77 -1.14
C ILE A 48 -11.99 20.15 -1.63
N GLN A 49 -11.75 20.17 -2.94
CA GLN A 49 -10.51 19.67 -3.53
C GLN A 49 -9.28 20.37 -2.93
N ARG A 50 -9.28 21.69 -2.88
CA ARG A 50 -8.13 22.48 -2.37
C ARG A 50 -7.85 22.19 -0.90
N VAL A 51 -8.88 22.13 -0.06
CA VAL A 51 -8.73 21.83 1.37
C VAL A 51 -8.20 20.40 1.55
N THR A 52 -8.79 19.43 0.86
CA THR A 52 -8.39 18.03 0.95
C THR A 52 -6.95 17.83 0.51
N LEU A 53 -6.59 18.34 -0.67
CA LEU A 53 -5.22 18.18 -1.19
C LEU A 53 -4.18 18.94 -0.36
N GLY A 54 -4.55 20.05 0.26
CA GLY A 54 -3.67 20.77 1.20
C GLY A 54 -3.34 19.92 2.44
N HIS A 55 -4.34 19.28 3.04
CA HIS A 55 -4.13 18.36 4.16
C HIS A 55 -3.40 17.08 3.73
N ALA A 56 -3.76 16.52 2.60
CA ALA A 56 -3.10 15.35 2.03
C ALA A 56 -1.60 15.60 1.79
N GLY A 57 -1.23 16.78 1.23
CA GLY A 57 0.16 17.20 1.07
C GLY A 57 0.91 17.30 2.40
N ASN A 58 0.28 17.84 3.46
CA ASN A 58 0.89 17.90 4.77
C ASN A 58 1.12 16.49 5.39
N MET A 59 0.21 15.55 5.15
CA MET A 59 0.35 14.16 5.60
C MET A 59 1.48 13.47 4.82
N PHE A 60 1.58 13.73 3.51
CA PHE A 60 2.66 13.21 2.69
C PHE A 60 4.04 13.70 3.16
N GLU A 61 4.21 14.99 3.42
CA GLU A 61 5.47 15.54 3.94
C GLU A 61 5.80 14.99 5.33
N ALA A 62 4.80 14.83 6.20
CA ALA A 62 5.00 14.25 7.52
C ALA A 62 5.39 12.75 7.47
N GLY A 63 5.03 12.04 6.42
CA GLY A 63 5.39 10.64 6.21
C GLY A 63 6.82 10.40 5.68
N LYS A 64 7.52 11.46 5.26
CA LYS A 64 8.91 11.38 4.74
C LYS A 64 10.00 11.24 5.81
N ILE A 65 9.67 10.75 6.98
CA ILE A 65 10.63 10.59 8.08
C ILE A 65 11.65 9.52 7.66
N SER A 66 12.93 9.88 7.70
CA SER A 66 14.02 8.91 7.65
C SER A 66 13.98 8.08 8.94
N LEU A 67 13.97 6.77 8.79
CA LEU A 67 14.08 5.85 9.93
C LEU A 67 15.44 5.18 9.84
N ASP A 68 16.21 5.29 10.90
CA ASP A 68 17.42 4.51 11.07
C ASP A 68 17.04 3.08 11.50
N PHE A 69 17.89 2.13 11.17
CA PHE A 69 17.70 0.75 11.64
C PHE A 69 17.73 0.72 13.18
N PRO A 70 16.74 0.08 13.84
CA PRO A 70 16.65 0.13 15.29
C PRO A 70 17.78 -0.68 15.95
N GLU A 71 18.52 -0.06 16.84
CA GLU A 71 19.58 -0.68 17.64
C GLU A 71 19.03 -1.41 18.88
N ALA A 72 17.89 -0.96 19.38
CA ALA A 72 17.25 -1.56 20.56
C ALA A 72 16.51 -2.87 20.21
N PRO A 73 16.36 -3.79 21.18
CA PRO A 73 15.53 -4.97 21.03
C PRO A 73 14.10 -4.62 20.62
N GLY A 74 13.51 -5.47 19.77
CA GLY A 74 12.14 -5.31 19.31
C GLY A 74 11.11 -5.66 20.39
N ARG A 75 9.93 -5.06 20.26
CA ARG A 75 8.77 -5.45 21.10
C ARG A 75 8.23 -6.83 20.72
N HIS A 76 8.50 -7.27 19.50
CA HIS A 76 8.04 -8.53 18.95
C HIS A 76 9.16 -9.26 18.24
N LYS A 77 9.21 -10.57 18.43
CA LYS A 77 10.25 -11.45 17.84
C LYS A 77 10.01 -11.70 16.36
N ASP A 78 8.76 -11.93 15.96
CA ASP A 78 8.39 -12.23 14.59
C ASP A 78 7.46 -11.14 14.06
N ILE A 79 7.88 -10.52 12.96
CA ILE A 79 7.15 -9.50 12.21
C ILE A 79 6.80 -10.09 10.85
N VAL A 80 5.54 -10.00 10.45
CA VAL A 80 5.09 -10.28 9.09
C VAL A 80 5.17 -8.99 8.30
N ALA A 81 5.67 -9.06 7.07
CA ALA A 81 5.81 -7.91 6.19
C ALA A 81 5.41 -8.26 4.75
N GLU A 82 4.70 -7.38 4.09
CA GLU A 82 4.29 -7.54 2.71
C GLU A 82 4.46 -6.22 1.96
N THR A 83 4.86 -6.28 0.69
CA THR A 83 4.88 -5.13 -0.21
C THR A 83 4.56 -5.56 -1.61
N ASP A 84 3.81 -4.73 -2.33
CA ASP A 84 3.39 -5.01 -3.70
C ASP A 84 3.15 -3.72 -4.48
N GLY A 85 3.11 -3.83 -5.81
CA GLY A 85 2.86 -2.76 -6.75
C GLY A 85 1.52 -2.89 -7.49
N GLY A 86 0.74 -1.82 -7.51
CA GLY A 86 -0.52 -1.77 -8.24
C GLY A 86 -0.60 -0.57 -9.18
N MET A 87 -1.01 -0.79 -10.43
CA MET A 87 -1.10 0.27 -11.43
C MET A 87 -2.26 1.22 -11.17
N ILE A 88 -2.01 2.52 -11.21
CA ILE A 88 -3.00 3.60 -11.13
C ILE A 88 -2.91 4.53 -12.33
N PRO A 89 -4.04 5.15 -12.78
CA PRO A 89 -4.05 6.05 -13.92
C PRO A 89 -3.54 7.43 -13.52
N ILE A 90 -2.53 7.90 -14.23
CA ILE A 90 -1.93 9.23 -14.06
C ILE A 90 -2.16 10.07 -15.32
N VAL A 91 -2.42 11.34 -15.14
CA VAL A 91 -2.52 12.34 -16.21
C VAL A 91 -1.36 13.31 -16.12
N GLU A 92 -0.63 13.43 -17.21
CA GLU A 92 0.42 14.41 -17.39
C GLU A 92 -0.05 15.48 -18.40
N PRO A 93 -0.18 16.75 -18.01
CA PRO A 93 -0.50 17.82 -18.96
C PRO A 93 0.72 18.09 -19.84
N ASP A 94 0.51 18.19 -21.15
CA ASP A 94 1.54 18.64 -22.07
C ASP A 94 1.89 20.09 -21.78
N ALA A 95 3.11 20.33 -21.31
CA ALA A 95 3.61 21.67 -20.98
C ALA A 95 3.69 22.60 -22.20
N ARG A 96 3.71 22.07 -23.44
CA ARG A 96 3.80 22.82 -24.71
C ARG A 96 2.45 23.38 -25.14
N GLN A 97 1.36 22.85 -24.60
CA GLN A 97 0.00 23.31 -24.96
C GLN A 97 -0.43 24.49 -24.10
N LYS A 98 -0.83 25.60 -24.75
CA LYS A 98 -1.42 26.77 -24.07
C LYS A 98 -2.73 26.42 -23.37
N ASP A 99 -3.57 25.57 -23.97
CA ASP A 99 -4.78 25.03 -23.35
C ASP A 99 -4.47 23.71 -22.67
N LYS A 100 -4.23 23.74 -21.35
CA LYS A 100 -3.94 22.58 -20.50
C LYS A 100 -5.03 21.50 -20.50
N ARG A 101 -6.17 21.75 -21.11
CA ARG A 101 -7.26 20.76 -21.27
C ARG A 101 -7.08 19.88 -22.51
N LYS A 102 -6.33 20.35 -23.51
CA LYS A 102 -6.21 19.68 -24.81
C LYS A 102 -4.98 18.78 -24.96
N GLY A 103 -3.94 19.01 -24.20
CA GLY A 103 -2.72 18.18 -24.25
C GLY A 103 -2.54 17.38 -22.98
N LYS A 104 -3.20 16.22 -22.88
CA LYS A 104 -3.06 15.31 -21.74
C LYS A 104 -2.59 13.95 -22.22
N THR A 105 -1.50 13.47 -21.66
CA THR A 105 -1.05 12.10 -21.84
C THR A 105 -1.51 11.28 -20.64
N LEU A 106 -2.10 10.11 -20.92
CA LEU A 106 -2.48 9.15 -19.92
C LEU A 106 -1.37 8.12 -19.81
N SER A 107 -0.90 7.92 -18.60
CA SER A 107 0.06 6.87 -18.27
C SER A 107 -0.44 6.05 -17.08
N TRP A 108 0.06 4.84 -16.97
CA TRP A 108 -0.13 4.03 -15.77
C TRP A 108 1.15 4.09 -14.96
N ARG A 109 1.02 4.43 -13.68
CA ARG A 109 2.12 4.44 -12.72
C ARG A 109 1.86 3.43 -11.62
N GLU A 110 2.90 2.78 -11.18
CA GLU A 110 2.82 1.82 -10.09
C GLU A 110 2.76 2.56 -8.74
N ALA A 111 1.68 2.33 -8.00
CA ALA A 111 1.59 2.68 -6.59
C ALA A 111 2.06 1.47 -5.77
N ARG A 112 3.16 1.62 -5.04
CA ARG A 112 3.68 0.58 -4.15
C ARG A 112 3.13 0.78 -2.76
N ILE A 113 2.56 -0.26 -2.20
CA ILE A 113 2.04 -0.29 -0.83
C ILE A 113 2.87 -1.29 -0.04
N SER A 114 3.20 -0.94 1.18
CA SER A 114 3.91 -1.79 2.13
C SER A 114 3.09 -1.90 3.40
N LEU A 115 3.12 -3.05 4.03
CA LEU A 115 2.55 -3.27 5.34
C LEU A 115 3.46 -4.12 6.22
N ALA A 116 3.32 -3.98 7.53
CA ALA A 116 3.89 -4.91 8.49
C ALA A 116 3.06 -4.96 9.77
N HIS A 117 3.08 -6.11 10.43
CA HIS A 117 2.47 -6.30 11.74
C HIS A 117 3.24 -7.35 12.55
N ALA A 118 3.08 -7.34 13.87
CA ALA A 118 3.57 -8.43 14.70
C ALA A 118 2.81 -9.73 14.37
N LYS A 119 3.49 -10.87 14.42
CA LYS A 119 2.84 -12.19 14.27
C LYS A 119 1.60 -12.28 15.16
N GLY A 120 0.48 -12.71 14.60
CA GLY A 120 -0.81 -12.82 15.28
C GLY A 120 -1.57 -11.51 15.50
N SER A 121 -1.00 -10.36 15.16
CA SER A 121 -1.70 -9.07 15.18
C SER A 121 -2.68 -8.96 14.01
N ARG A 122 -3.83 -8.32 14.25
CA ARG A 122 -4.83 -7.99 13.22
C ARG A 122 -4.83 -6.51 12.84
N THR A 123 -3.82 -5.77 13.27
CA THR A 123 -3.69 -4.33 13.00
C THR A 123 -2.38 -4.02 12.27
N PRO A 124 -2.34 -4.24 10.95
CA PRO A 124 -1.18 -3.89 10.15
C PRO A 124 -0.92 -2.38 10.15
N ILE A 125 0.34 -2.02 10.04
CA ILE A 125 0.81 -0.66 9.77
C ILE A 125 1.10 -0.56 8.28
N TYR A 126 0.58 0.45 7.63
CA TYR A 126 0.68 0.65 6.19
C TYR A 126 1.54 1.85 5.83
N ALA A 127 2.18 1.79 4.69
CA ALA A 127 2.78 2.90 3.98
C ALA A 127 2.55 2.75 2.47
N GLY A 128 2.80 3.80 1.71
CA GLY A 128 2.69 3.69 0.26
C GLY A 128 3.17 4.95 -0.44
N ALA A 129 3.70 4.76 -1.66
CA ALA A 129 4.14 5.82 -2.54
C ALA A 129 3.99 5.43 -4.02
N ILE A 130 3.89 6.45 -4.87
CA ILE A 130 3.89 6.31 -6.33
C ILE A 130 5.27 6.70 -6.86
N GLU A 131 5.85 7.75 -6.30
CA GLU A 131 7.20 8.20 -6.65
C GLU A 131 8.27 7.60 -5.73
N GLY A 132 9.53 7.72 -6.13
CA GLY A 132 10.70 7.33 -5.32
C GLY A 132 11.20 5.91 -5.52
N GLY A 133 10.63 5.16 -6.46
CA GLY A 133 11.18 3.85 -6.85
C GLY A 133 11.01 2.75 -5.81
N VAL A 134 11.70 1.65 -6.04
CA VAL A 134 11.66 0.46 -5.17
C VAL A 134 12.35 0.70 -3.83
N GLU A 135 13.35 1.58 -3.79
CA GLU A 135 14.07 1.96 -2.56
C GLU A 135 13.15 2.69 -1.58
N THR A 136 12.21 3.48 -2.09
CA THR A 136 11.20 4.13 -1.24
C THR A 136 10.25 3.10 -0.65
N ALA A 137 9.81 2.12 -1.43
CA ALA A 137 8.98 1.02 -0.93
C ALA A 137 9.71 0.21 0.15
N GLY A 138 11.01 -0.08 -0.05
CA GLY A 138 11.84 -0.77 0.95
C GLY A 138 11.94 0.01 2.27
N ARG A 139 12.28 1.31 2.21
CA ARG A 139 12.29 2.16 3.41
C ARG A 139 10.94 2.25 4.11
N GLN A 140 9.85 2.29 3.34
CA GLN A 140 8.50 2.27 3.88
C GLN A 140 8.18 0.93 4.56
N LEU A 141 8.64 -0.18 3.97
CA LEU A 141 8.48 -1.51 4.56
C LEU A 141 9.22 -1.60 5.92
N LEU A 142 10.46 -1.12 6.00
CA LEU A 142 11.19 -0.99 7.26
C LEU A 142 10.43 -0.10 8.27
N GLY A 143 9.93 1.04 7.81
CA GLY A 143 9.12 1.94 8.64
C GLY A 143 7.86 1.30 9.21
N CYS A 144 7.16 0.50 8.41
CA CYS A 144 6.02 -0.29 8.87
C CYS A 144 6.44 -1.31 9.91
N ALA A 145 7.55 -2.05 9.69
CA ALA A 145 8.06 -3.05 10.60
C ALA A 145 8.47 -2.44 11.95
N VAL A 146 9.20 -1.31 11.94
CA VAL A 146 9.60 -0.60 13.17
C VAL A 146 8.37 -0.13 13.96
N ARG A 147 7.39 0.45 13.32
CA ARG A 147 6.12 0.84 13.96
C ARG A 147 5.36 -0.38 14.49
N ALA A 148 5.44 -1.52 13.83
CA ALA A 148 4.87 -2.79 14.27
C ALA A 148 5.65 -3.42 15.45
N GLY A 149 6.82 -2.88 15.81
CA GLY A 149 7.62 -3.32 16.95
C GLY A 149 8.86 -4.14 16.60
N PHE A 150 9.33 -4.05 15.36
CA PHE A 150 10.61 -4.60 14.93
C PHE A 150 11.78 -3.93 15.67
N GLY A 151 12.82 -4.70 15.99
CA GLY A 151 14.05 -4.26 16.61
C GLY A 151 15.23 -5.19 16.35
N ALA A 152 16.36 -4.95 17.00
CA ALA A 152 17.64 -5.59 16.72
C ALA A 152 17.63 -7.12 16.86
N ASP A 153 16.72 -7.70 17.65
CA ASP A 153 16.57 -9.16 17.87
C ASP A 153 15.33 -9.76 17.18
N SER A 154 14.62 -8.98 16.37
CA SER A 154 13.43 -9.44 15.66
C SER A 154 13.79 -10.19 14.38
N ARG A 155 12.86 -11.00 13.88
CA ARG A 155 12.90 -11.63 12.57
C ARG A 155 11.73 -11.13 11.74
N VAL A 156 11.98 -10.88 10.46
CA VAL A 156 10.94 -10.51 9.49
C VAL A 156 10.65 -11.70 8.59
N HIS A 157 9.38 -12.04 8.52
CA HIS A 157 8.83 -12.98 7.55
C HIS A 157 8.12 -12.16 6.47
N ALA A 158 8.79 -11.97 5.35
CA ALA A 158 8.21 -11.25 4.22
C ALA A 158 7.55 -12.23 3.25
N VAL A 159 6.35 -11.87 2.74
CA VAL A 159 5.62 -12.67 1.75
C VAL A 159 5.29 -11.78 0.55
N GLY A 160 5.44 -12.32 -0.67
CA GLY A 160 5.11 -11.61 -1.90
C GLY A 160 5.15 -12.50 -3.16
N ASP A 161 4.91 -11.93 -4.32
CA ASP A 161 4.74 -12.63 -5.61
C ASP A 161 6.04 -13.19 -6.24
N GLY A 162 7.18 -12.96 -5.60
CA GLY A 162 8.49 -13.38 -6.11
C GLY A 162 9.13 -12.36 -7.06
N ALA A 163 8.62 -11.14 -7.14
CA ALA A 163 9.27 -10.07 -7.89
C ALA A 163 10.66 -9.76 -7.31
N ALA A 164 11.67 -9.72 -8.18
CA ALA A 164 13.07 -9.57 -7.76
C ALA A 164 13.31 -8.28 -6.94
N TRP A 165 12.58 -7.21 -7.24
CA TRP A 165 12.71 -5.96 -6.49
C TRP A 165 12.24 -6.09 -5.03
N ILE A 166 11.21 -6.91 -4.75
CA ILE A 166 10.73 -7.14 -3.38
C ILE A 166 11.79 -7.90 -2.59
N VAL A 167 12.31 -8.99 -3.14
CA VAL A 167 13.38 -9.78 -2.53
C VAL A 167 14.58 -8.90 -2.22
N GLY A 168 15.04 -8.09 -3.20
CA GLY A 168 16.16 -7.16 -3.03
C GLY A 168 15.90 -6.11 -1.94
N GLN A 169 14.67 -5.61 -1.80
CA GLN A 169 14.35 -4.66 -0.73
C GLN A 169 14.27 -5.33 0.64
N VAL A 170 13.73 -6.54 0.75
CA VAL A 170 13.75 -7.30 2.02
C VAL A 170 15.20 -7.54 2.47
N GLU A 171 16.07 -7.96 1.57
CA GLU A 171 17.49 -8.15 1.86
C GLU A 171 18.20 -6.84 2.25
N ALA A 172 17.98 -5.77 1.49
CA ALA A 172 18.60 -4.47 1.74
C ALA A 172 18.17 -3.82 3.06
N GLN A 173 16.89 -3.99 3.45
CA GLN A 173 16.33 -3.35 4.65
C GLN A 173 16.52 -4.17 5.92
N PHE A 174 16.51 -5.50 5.85
CA PHE A 174 16.51 -6.36 7.04
C PHE A 174 17.76 -7.26 7.14
N GLY A 175 18.55 -7.39 6.09
CA GLY A 175 19.74 -8.23 6.07
C GLY A 175 19.45 -9.65 6.58
N PRO A 176 20.25 -10.18 7.53
CA PRO A 176 20.10 -11.56 8.04
C PRO A 176 18.82 -11.77 8.88
N GLN A 177 18.13 -10.69 9.29
CA GLN A 177 16.86 -10.78 10.01
C GLN A 177 15.66 -10.95 9.07
N GLY A 178 15.84 -10.67 7.76
CA GLY A 178 14.81 -10.79 6.73
C GLY A 178 14.77 -12.19 6.09
N GLY A 179 13.64 -12.88 6.21
CA GLY A 179 13.32 -14.06 5.42
C GLY A 179 12.24 -13.71 4.39
N TYR A 180 12.39 -14.21 3.17
CA TYR A 180 11.39 -14.00 2.12
C TYR A 180 10.78 -15.32 1.67
N LEU A 181 9.45 -15.37 1.63
CA LEU A 181 8.66 -16.50 1.12
C LEU A 181 7.84 -16.04 -0.08
N ILE A 182 7.88 -16.79 -1.16
CA ILE A 182 6.99 -16.54 -2.29
C ILE A 182 5.57 -16.93 -1.90
N ASP A 183 4.59 -16.10 -2.24
CA ASP A 183 3.18 -16.38 -2.07
C ASP A 183 2.81 -17.75 -2.66
N PHE A 184 2.27 -18.61 -1.81
CA PHE A 184 1.89 -19.96 -2.18
C PHE A 184 0.81 -19.99 -3.27
N TYR A 185 -0.11 -19.05 -3.23
CA TYR A 185 -1.20 -18.98 -4.23
C TYR A 185 -0.66 -18.53 -5.59
N HIS A 186 0.33 -17.63 -5.60
CA HIS A 186 1.03 -17.26 -6.83
C HIS A 186 1.79 -18.46 -7.43
N VAL A 187 2.45 -19.26 -6.61
CA VAL A 187 3.04 -20.53 -7.06
C VAL A 187 1.99 -21.49 -7.61
N CYS A 188 0.81 -21.54 -6.99
CA CYS A 188 -0.30 -22.36 -7.49
C CYS A 188 -0.80 -21.93 -8.87
N GLU A 189 -0.65 -20.67 -9.28
CA GLU A 189 -0.96 -20.21 -10.64
C GLU A 189 -0.02 -20.87 -11.67
N TYR A 190 1.29 -20.89 -11.39
CA TYR A 190 2.27 -21.59 -12.24
C TYR A 190 1.99 -23.09 -12.32
N LEU A 191 1.71 -23.72 -11.18
CA LEU A 191 1.33 -25.14 -11.13
C LEU A 191 0.03 -25.40 -11.92
N SER A 192 -0.95 -24.51 -11.83
CA SER A 192 -2.20 -24.63 -12.56
C SER A 192 -2.02 -24.54 -14.09
N ALA A 193 -1.12 -23.66 -14.54
CA ALA A 193 -0.77 -23.56 -15.95
C ALA A 193 -0.07 -24.84 -16.43
N ALA A 194 0.90 -25.35 -15.69
CA ALA A 194 1.57 -26.62 -15.99
C ALA A 194 0.60 -27.82 -15.96
N ALA A 195 -0.27 -27.90 -14.96
CA ALA A 195 -1.25 -28.98 -14.83
C ALA A 195 -2.22 -29.05 -16.01
N LYS A 196 -2.58 -27.91 -16.60
CA LYS A 196 -3.43 -27.86 -17.81
C LYS A 196 -2.75 -28.50 -19.04
N ALA A 197 -1.43 -28.43 -19.09
CA ALA A 197 -0.64 -29.04 -20.17
C ALA A 197 -0.32 -30.52 -19.93
N ILE A 198 -0.26 -30.94 -18.67
CA ILE A 198 0.11 -32.31 -18.29
C ILE A 198 -1.10 -33.26 -18.23
N ALA A 199 -2.22 -32.78 -17.65
CA ALA A 199 -3.34 -33.63 -17.31
C ALA A 199 -4.27 -33.84 -18.50
N PRO A 200 -4.75 -35.08 -18.74
CA PRO A 200 -5.66 -35.40 -19.85
C PRO A 200 -7.09 -34.89 -19.62
N ASP A 201 -7.50 -34.72 -18.37
CA ASP A 201 -8.84 -34.29 -17.97
C ASP A 201 -8.83 -33.47 -16.66
N ALA A 202 -10.00 -32.97 -16.28
CA ALA A 202 -10.18 -32.13 -15.09
C ALA A 202 -9.87 -32.88 -13.78
N ALA A 203 -10.23 -34.14 -13.66
CA ALA A 203 -10.02 -34.93 -12.46
C ALA A 203 -8.53 -35.24 -12.25
N ALA A 204 -7.82 -35.61 -13.32
CA ALA A 204 -6.37 -35.79 -13.31
C ALA A 204 -5.64 -34.48 -12.98
N LYS A 205 -6.11 -33.34 -13.51
CA LYS A 205 -5.58 -32.01 -13.18
C LYS A 205 -5.69 -31.71 -11.68
N GLU A 206 -6.87 -31.91 -11.11
CA GLU A 206 -7.13 -31.64 -9.70
C GLU A 206 -6.27 -32.52 -8.81
N ALA A 207 -6.23 -33.83 -9.09
CA ALA A 207 -5.39 -34.78 -8.33
C ALA A 207 -3.90 -34.41 -8.41
N TRP A 208 -3.40 -34.03 -9.60
CA TRP A 208 -2.00 -33.60 -9.78
C TRP A 208 -1.73 -32.32 -8.98
N MET A 209 -2.62 -31.34 -9.04
CA MET A 209 -2.50 -30.07 -8.31
C MET A 209 -2.43 -30.30 -6.79
N GLU A 210 -3.31 -31.11 -6.23
CA GLU A 210 -3.34 -31.39 -4.79
C GLU A 210 -2.06 -32.11 -4.36
N ALA A 211 -1.56 -33.07 -5.16
CA ALA A 211 -0.29 -33.74 -4.88
C ALA A 211 0.90 -32.76 -4.84
N GLN A 212 0.96 -31.80 -5.77
CA GLN A 212 2.04 -30.80 -5.77
C GLN A 212 1.90 -29.79 -4.62
N LYS A 213 0.69 -29.32 -4.32
CA LYS A 213 0.44 -28.45 -3.18
C LYS A 213 0.85 -29.08 -1.86
N GLU A 214 0.51 -30.35 -1.66
CA GLU A 214 0.90 -31.09 -0.46
C GLU A 214 2.42 -31.30 -0.40
N ALA A 215 3.06 -31.64 -1.53
CA ALA A 215 4.51 -31.79 -1.61
C ALA A 215 5.23 -30.48 -1.22
N LEU A 216 4.76 -29.32 -1.69
CA LEU A 216 5.34 -28.04 -1.33
C LEU A 216 5.15 -27.71 0.16
N LYS A 217 3.94 -27.87 0.69
CA LYS A 217 3.64 -27.59 2.11
C LYS A 217 4.41 -28.50 3.08
N THR A 218 4.74 -29.70 2.65
CA THR A 218 5.50 -30.66 3.45
C THR A 218 7.02 -30.62 3.21
N GLY A 219 7.50 -29.62 2.43
CA GLY A 219 8.94 -29.42 2.18
C GLY A 219 9.55 -30.37 1.16
N HIS A 220 8.74 -30.97 0.28
CA HIS A 220 9.19 -31.90 -0.75
C HIS A 220 9.26 -31.24 -2.14
N LEU A 221 9.84 -30.05 -2.25
CA LEU A 221 9.98 -29.31 -3.50
C LEU A 221 10.58 -30.16 -4.63
N GLU A 222 11.57 -31.00 -4.32
CA GLU A 222 12.23 -31.85 -5.32
C GLU A 222 11.26 -32.87 -5.96
N LYS A 223 10.23 -33.35 -5.24
CA LYS A 223 9.19 -34.18 -5.85
C LYS A 223 8.39 -33.41 -6.91
N THR A 224 8.06 -32.17 -6.62
CA THR A 224 7.37 -31.30 -7.59
C THR A 224 8.24 -31.01 -8.81
N LEU A 225 9.52 -30.70 -8.61
CA LEU A 225 10.47 -30.48 -9.73
C LEU A 225 10.61 -31.74 -10.58
N GLN A 226 10.72 -32.94 -9.98
CA GLN A 226 10.77 -34.21 -10.70
C GLN A 226 9.47 -34.51 -11.47
N ALA A 227 8.30 -34.17 -10.89
CA ALA A 227 7.02 -34.33 -11.56
C ALA A 227 6.93 -33.45 -12.81
N LEU A 228 7.38 -32.19 -12.72
CA LEU A 228 7.44 -31.26 -13.85
C LEU A 228 8.47 -31.70 -14.90
N ALA A 229 9.65 -32.16 -14.48
CA ALA A 229 10.75 -32.55 -15.37
C ALA A 229 10.38 -33.64 -16.38
N ARG A 230 9.40 -34.47 -16.06
CA ARG A 230 8.89 -35.55 -16.95
C ARG A 230 8.08 -35.02 -18.15
N HIS A 231 7.67 -33.75 -18.10
CA HIS A 231 6.74 -33.15 -19.06
C HIS A 231 7.27 -31.82 -19.64
N LEU A 232 8.58 -31.58 -19.55
CA LEU A 232 9.19 -30.36 -20.07
C LEU A 232 8.97 -30.26 -21.59
N GLU A 233 8.49 -29.11 -22.01
CA GLU A 233 8.35 -28.80 -23.41
C GLU A 233 9.73 -28.58 -24.07
N PRO A 234 9.80 -28.79 -25.40
CA PRO A 234 11.03 -28.58 -26.18
C PRO A 234 11.56 -27.13 -26.00
N PRO A 235 12.89 -26.95 -25.98
CA PRO A 235 13.53 -25.65 -25.76
C PRO A 235 13.26 -24.62 -26.87
N GLN A 236 12.76 -25.06 -28.01
CA GLN A 236 12.44 -24.22 -29.18
C GLN A 236 11.08 -23.48 -29.03
N LEU A 237 10.23 -23.95 -28.15
CA LEU A 237 8.95 -23.27 -27.88
C LEU A 237 9.17 -21.98 -27.10
N ASP A 238 8.40 -20.96 -27.41
CA ASP A 238 8.36 -19.73 -26.61
C ASP A 238 7.81 -20.01 -25.20
N ASP A 239 8.18 -19.17 -24.24
CA ASP A 239 7.81 -19.37 -22.81
C ASP A 239 6.30 -19.35 -22.55
N ASP A 240 5.53 -18.59 -23.33
CA ASP A 240 4.06 -18.55 -23.29
C ASP A 240 3.39 -19.84 -23.75
N GLN A 241 4.11 -20.64 -24.57
CA GLN A 241 3.69 -21.95 -25.06
C GLN A 241 4.29 -23.12 -24.25
N ALA A 242 5.12 -22.82 -23.24
CA ALA A 242 5.85 -23.80 -22.46
C ALA A 242 5.59 -23.64 -20.94
N PRO A 243 4.33 -23.83 -20.47
CA PRO A 243 3.98 -23.59 -19.09
C PRO A 243 4.67 -24.54 -18.09
N VAL A 244 4.97 -25.79 -18.47
CA VAL A 244 5.68 -26.74 -17.59
C VAL A 244 7.13 -26.34 -17.40
N ARG A 245 7.83 -26.01 -18.49
CA ARG A 245 9.20 -25.52 -18.45
C ARG A 245 9.28 -24.20 -17.66
N THR A 246 8.33 -23.29 -17.89
CA THR A 246 8.26 -22.01 -17.17
C THR A 246 8.05 -22.21 -15.68
N CYS A 247 7.13 -23.09 -15.27
CA CYS A 247 6.91 -23.45 -13.88
C CYS A 247 8.15 -24.11 -13.26
N HIS A 248 8.75 -25.09 -13.92
CA HIS A 248 9.96 -25.75 -13.45
C HIS A 248 11.12 -24.76 -13.24
N ARG A 249 11.36 -23.88 -14.21
CA ARG A 249 12.40 -22.83 -14.13
C ARG A 249 12.12 -21.85 -12.99
N TYR A 250 10.87 -21.43 -12.83
CA TYR A 250 10.47 -20.53 -11.76
C TYR A 250 10.77 -21.12 -10.37
N LEU A 251 10.37 -22.35 -10.13
CA LEU A 251 10.56 -23.03 -8.84
C LEU A 251 12.03 -23.39 -8.58
N SER A 252 12.73 -23.94 -9.58
CA SER A 252 14.14 -24.35 -9.44
C SER A 252 15.08 -23.19 -9.16
N GLY A 253 14.80 -22.01 -9.73
CA GLY A 253 15.59 -20.80 -9.50
C GLY A 253 15.33 -20.10 -8.17
N ARG A 254 14.33 -20.52 -7.38
CA ARG A 254 13.86 -19.85 -6.16
C ARG A 254 13.74 -20.78 -4.95
N LYS A 255 14.49 -21.88 -4.91
CA LYS A 255 14.37 -22.92 -3.88
C LYS A 255 14.44 -22.41 -2.45
N SER A 256 15.30 -21.43 -2.17
CA SER A 256 15.42 -20.81 -0.84
C SER A 256 14.23 -19.93 -0.41
N GLN A 257 13.31 -19.66 -1.32
CA GLN A 257 12.14 -18.82 -1.09
C GLN A 257 10.83 -19.61 -1.05
N LEU A 258 10.89 -20.95 -0.92
CA LEU A 258 9.75 -21.86 -1.02
C LEU A 258 9.61 -22.79 0.19
N ASP A 259 10.17 -22.43 1.35
CA ASP A 259 10.06 -23.26 2.56
C ASP A 259 8.72 -23.01 3.29
N TYR A 260 7.64 -23.49 2.67
CA TYR A 260 6.30 -23.40 3.28
C TYR A 260 6.16 -24.26 4.52
N ARG A 261 6.94 -25.34 4.64
CA ARG A 261 6.91 -26.24 5.82
C ARG A 261 7.37 -25.47 7.06
N ASP A 262 8.50 -24.75 7.00
CA ASP A 262 8.97 -23.94 8.13
C ASP A 262 7.97 -22.84 8.48
N ALA A 263 7.45 -22.14 7.48
CA ALA A 263 6.46 -21.09 7.69
C ALA A 263 5.20 -21.63 8.42
N LEU A 264 4.65 -22.75 7.95
CA LEU A 264 3.49 -23.40 8.57
C LEU A 264 3.79 -23.92 9.98
N ALA A 265 4.96 -24.52 10.20
CA ALA A 265 5.40 -25.00 11.52
C ALA A 265 5.54 -23.87 12.55
N ARG A 266 5.88 -22.67 12.07
CA ARG A 266 5.98 -21.45 12.88
C ARG A 266 4.68 -20.66 12.93
N ASP A 267 3.60 -21.15 12.38
CA ASP A 267 2.30 -20.45 12.28
C ASP A 267 2.47 -19.05 11.66
N LEU A 268 3.18 -18.99 10.53
CA LEU A 268 3.39 -17.80 9.72
C LEU A 268 2.58 -17.88 8.42
N PRO A 269 2.12 -16.77 7.85
CA PRO A 269 1.35 -16.77 6.60
C PRO A 269 2.20 -17.28 5.42
N ILE A 270 1.56 -18.01 4.52
CA ILE A 270 2.16 -18.47 3.27
C ILE A 270 1.59 -17.78 2.03
N GLY A 271 0.68 -16.83 2.22
CA GLY A 271 0.06 -16.02 1.17
C GLY A 271 0.09 -14.54 1.53
N SER A 272 0.08 -13.68 0.52
CA SER A 272 0.15 -12.22 0.62
C SER A 272 -1.22 -11.53 0.47
N GLY A 273 -2.27 -12.17 0.96
CA GLY A 273 -3.65 -11.66 0.82
C GLY A 273 -3.90 -10.33 1.54
N GLU A 274 -3.09 -9.97 2.53
CA GLU A 274 -3.23 -8.71 3.24
C GLU A 274 -2.82 -7.53 2.36
N ILE A 275 -1.72 -7.64 1.59
CA ILE A 275 -1.29 -6.58 0.68
C ILE A 275 -2.24 -6.43 -0.51
N GLU A 276 -2.83 -7.52 -1.03
CA GLU A 276 -3.87 -7.45 -2.05
C GLU A 276 -5.08 -6.67 -1.55
N SER A 277 -5.51 -6.96 -0.32
CA SER A 277 -6.60 -6.23 0.35
C SER A 277 -6.22 -4.76 0.54
N ALA A 278 -4.98 -4.46 0.95
CA ALA A 278 -4.48 -3.10 1.12
C ALA A 278 -4.55 -2.31 -0.19
N HIS A 279 -4.16 -2.88 -1.32
CA HIS A 279 -4.31 -2.26 -2.64
C HIS A 279 -5.76 -1.88 -2.93
N ARG A 280 -6.70 -2.75 -2.61
CA ARG A 280 -8.14 -2.53 -2.80
C ARG A 280 -8.64 -1.35 -1.97
N TYR A 281 -8.31 -1.33 -0.68
CA TYR A 281 -8.82 -0.32 0.26
C TYR A 281 -8.05 0.99 0.22
N ILE A 282 -6.73 0.97 0.04
CA ILE A 282 -5.89 2.16 0.11
C ILE A 282 -5.81 2.87 -1.24
N ALA A 283 -5.42 2.17 -2.30
CA ALA A 283 -5.22 2.78 -3.61
C ALA A 283 -6.49 2.76 -4.47
N GLN A 284 -7.04 1.57 -4.76
CA GLN A 284 -8.05 1.41 -5.81
C GLN A 284 -9.35 2.16 -5.47
N LYS A 285 -9.83 2.05 -4.24
CA LYS A 285 -11.09 2.67 -3.78
C LYS A 285 -11.16 4.17 -4.02
N ARG A 286 -10.01 4.86 -4.13
CA ARG A 286 -9.98 6.31 -4.34
C ARG A 286 -9.25 6.72 -5.62
N LEU A 287 -8.15 6.06 -5.97
CA LEU A 287 -7.30 6.46 -7.08
C LEU A 287 -7.70 5.81 -8.41
N LYS A 288 -8.43 4.68 -8.39
CA LYS A 288 -8.89 3.98 -9.61
C LYS A 288 -10.40 4.13 -9.87
N LEU A 289 -11.02 5.18 -9.35
CA LEU A 289 -12.43 5.44 -9.66
C LEU A 289 -12.61 5.78 -11.14
N PRO A 290 -13.68 5.34 -11.80
CA PRO A 290 -13.97 5.71 -13.19
C PRO A 290 -13.97 7.23 -13.37
N GLY A 291 -13.22 7.72 -14.36
CA GLY A 291 -13.09 9.15 -14.64
C GLY A 291 -12.20 9.92 -13.65
N ALA A 292 -11.62 9.28 -12.65
CA ALA A 292 -10.65 9.92 -11.76
C ALA A 292 -9.26 9.94 -12.43
N TRP A 293 -8.77 11.14 -12.69
CA TRP A 293 -7.48 11.38 -13.30
C TRP A 293 -6.62 12.19 -12.35
N TRP A 294 -5.46 11.66 -12.01
CA TRP A 294 -4.58 12.23 -11.00
C TRP A 294 -3.29 12.72 -11.62
N ARG A 295 -2.79 13.86 -11.18
CA ARG A 295 -1.37 14.17 -11.29
C ARG A 295 -0.63 13.37 -10.22
N VAL A 296 0.58 12.93 -10.53
CA VAL A 296 1.34 12.04 -9.65
C VAL A 296 1.49 12.60 -8.23
N GLU A 297 1.83 13.88 -8.09
CA GLU A 297 2.03 14.51 -6.77
C GLU A 297 0.72 14.55 -5.94
N ARG A 298 -0.42 14.68 -6.62
CA ARG A 298 -1.73 14.67 -5.96
C ARG A 298 -2.19 13.27 -5.62
N ALA A 299 -1.82 12.30 -6.43
CA ALA A 299 -2.08 10.90 -6.15
C ALA A 299 -1.27 10.41 -4.95
N ASP A 300 0.04 10.75 -4.87
CA ASP A 300 0.88 10.48 -3.71
C ASP A 300 0.33 11.12 -2.42
N ALA A 301 -0.07 12.38 -2.50
CA ALA A 301 -0.68 13.06 -1.36
C ALA A 301 -1.98 12.37 -0.90
N MET A 302 -2.87 11.99 -1.84
CA MET A 302 -4.10 11.26 -1.52
C MET A 302 -3.82 9.87 -0.96
N LEU A 303 -2.79 9.18 -1.44
CA LEU A 303 -2.34 7.90 -0.90
C LEU A 303 -1.90 8.06 0.55
N ALA A 304 -1.06 9.06 0.86
CA ALA A 304 -0.62 9.37 2.22
C ALA A 304 -1.80 9.70 3.17
N LEU A 305 -2.79 10.44 2.69
CA LEU A 305 -4.00 10.72 3.46
C LEU A 305 -4.75 9.43 3.81
N ARG A 306 -4.90 8.52 2.87
CA ARG A 306 -5.58 7.25 3.08
C ARG A 306 -4.81 6.35 4.03
N VAL A 307 -3.47 6.31 3.90
CA VAL A 307 -2.57 5.61 4.83
C VAL A 307 -2.70 6.19 6.25
N THR A 308 -2.69 7.52 6.40
CA THR A 308 -2.90 8.17 7.71
C THR A 308 -4.22 7.75 8.37
N ARG A 309 -5.29 7.62 7.59
CA ARG A 309 -6.59 7.17 8.12
C ARG A 309 -6.58 5.72 8.56
N ILE A 310 -6.08 4.82 7.72
CA ILE A 310 -6.12 3.38 8.00
C ILE A 310 -5.21 2.99 9.16
N ASN A 311 -4.11 3.71 9.34
CA ASN A 311 -3.19 3.53 10.47
C ASN A 311 -3.73 4.08 11.81
N GLY A 312 -4.91 4.73 11.81
CA GLY A 312 -5.44 5.37 13.01
C GLY A 312 -4.75 6.68 13.41
N ASP A 313 -3.86 7.21 12.58
CA ASP A 313 -3.11 8.45 12.86
C ASP A 313 -3.97 9.73 12.66
N TRP A 314 -5.24 9.57 12.32
CA TRP A 314 -6.17 10.65 11.99
C TRP A 314 -6.35 11.66 13.12
N ASP A 315 -6.66 11.19 14.32
CA ASP A 315 -6.91 12.07 15.47
C ASP A 315 -5.63 12.77 15.93
N ALA A 316 -4.50 12.09 15.90
CA ALA A 316 -3.20 12.66 16.21
C ALA A 316 -2.82 13.79 15.23
N TYR A 317 -3.07 13.62 13.94
CA TYR A 317 -2.87 14.65 12.93
C TYR A 317 -3.69 15.92 13.21
N TRP A 318 -4.99 15.77 13.48
CA TRP A 318 -5.88 16.90 13.72
C TRP A 318 -5.62 17.59 15.06
N SER A 319 -5.23 16.86 16.11
CA SER A 319 -4.85 17.41 17.41
C SER A 319 -3.62 18.30 17.34
N LYS A 320 -2.56 17.87 16.63
CA LYS A 320 -1.34 18.67 16.41
C LYS A 320 -1.66 19.98 15.69
N ARG A 321 -2.58 19.97 14.70
CA ARG A 321 -2.99 21.19 14.00
C ARG A 321 -3.80 22.15 14.87
N GLY A 322 -4.61 21.63 15.78
CA GLY A 322 -5.34 22.42 16.75
C GLY A 322 -4.41 23.21 17.69
N GLN A 323 -3.29 22.60 18.09
CA GLN A 323 -2.28 23.21 18.94
C GLN A 323 -1.46 24.29 18.23
N ASN A 324 -1.04 24.05 16.98
CA ASN A 324 -0.28 25.00 16.17
C ASN A 324 -1.10 26.21 15.68
N SER A 325 -2.41 26.20 15.83
CA SER A 325 -3.30 27.33 15.56
C SER A 325 -3.59 28.17 16.81
N SER A 326 -2.77 28.12 17.85
CA SER A 326 -2.81 29.00 19.02
C SER A 326 -2.24 30.39 18.73
N PRO A 327 -2.71 31.43 19.40
CA PRO A 327 -3.15 32.66 18.74
C PRO A 327 -2.06 33.73 18.66
N ALA A 328 -1.74 34.10 17.42
CA ALA A 328 -1.12 35.42 17.18
C ALA A 328 -2.20 36.53 17.16
N ASN A 329 -3.19 36.48 18.07
CA ASN A 329 -4.25 37.50 18.09
C ASN A 329 -4.75 37.82 19.52
N GLN A 330 -3.83 37.88 20.51
CA GLN A 330 -4.17 38.40 21.82
C GLN A 330 -3.87 39.90 21.99
N ASN A 331 -3.38 40.60 20.93
CA ASN A 331 -3.16 42.04 20.97
C ASN A 331 -4.05 42.77 19.95
N ARG A 332 -5.37 42.70 20.11
CA ARG A 332 -6.24 43.80 19.64
C ARG A 332 -6.56 44.66 20.87
N PRO A 333 -6.17 45.95 20.87
CA PRO A 333 -6.60 46.86 21.94
C PRO A 333 -8.11 46.97 21.91
N SER A 334 -8.72 46.89 23.09
CA SER A 334 -10.13 47.13 23.30
C SER A 334 -10.48 48.53 22.79
N LEU A 335 -11.35 48.62 21.81
CA LEU A 335 -12.00 49.88 21.47
C LEU A 335 -12.80 50.32 22.68
N SER A 336 -12.27 51.34 23.42
CA SER A 336 -12.96 52.05 24.44
C SER A 336 -14.25 52.64 23.87
N GLN A 337 -15.36 52.35 24.52
CA GLN A 337 -16.61 53.06 24.31
C GLN A 337 -16.36 54.56 24.55
N LYS A 338 -16.48 55.39 23.51
CA LYS A 338 -16.72 56.79 23.70
C LYS A 338 -18.21 56.94 23.96
N SER A 339 -18.53 57.27 25.21
CA SER A 339 -19.84 57.77 25.62
C SER A 339 -20.17 59.04 24.87
N ALA A 340 -21.36 59.08 24.29
CA ALA A 340 -22.02 60.30 23.84
C ALA A 340 -22.35 61.19 25.01
N ALA A 341 -21.98 62.45 24.90
CA ALA A 341 -22.64 63.58 25.56
C ALA A 341 -23.28 64.43 24.48
#